data_afdfceac908e44fc0741d1cb981619d4
#
_entry.id   afdfceac908e44fc0741d1cb981619d4
#
_cell.length_a   1.000
_cell.length_b   1.000
_cell.length_c   1.000
_cell.angle_alpha   90.00
_cell.angle_beta   90.00
_cell.angle_gamma   90.00
#
_symmetry.space_group_name_H-M   'P 1'
#
loop_
_entity.id
_entity.type
_entity.pdbx_description
1 polymer ?
#
loop_
_entity_poly.entity_id
_entity_poly.type
_entity_poly.pdbx_seq_one_letter_code
_entity_poly.pdbx_strand_id
1 'polypeptide(L)'
;MQAVIEPSSSALVQWEKKGFPVFLREAYGPELQVMLFKEDAEVVAVMWVWESGKKFFNSLITPPFLPNCWLTFLNDYDKPATKNAKEKEVLKTLLSFVGNGKWGYWKFDFPVEYTDFQEAIWKGTLPKTKYTYRILDLRTWEEKIDSKLRNKLKRFSDFMFEVRPFDLNEMQLFRASSAAKGVAHEHLLANFNNLNSASAFTIVAEGGQYQAFCAIVDGVCYYLVSSNGKSDNALSACGVKFCIEESIRRGCCAFDFEGSMIPEIEVFFRSFGGDLLPYFSIDGGKGLLYFLRKTIK
;
A
#
# COMPACT_ATOMS: atom_id res chain seq x y z
N MET A 1 15.03 15.45 17.07
CA MET A 1 14.81 14.84 15.72
C MET A 1 14.24 15.86 14.74
N GLN A 2 14.60 15.80 13.47
CA GLN A 2 14.03 16.64 12.42
C GLN A 2 13.59 15.79 11.22
N ALA A 3 12.60 16.26 10.47
CA ALA A 3 12.15 15.64 9.22
C ALA A 3 12.62 16.50 8.03
N VAL A 4 13.09 15.82 6.98
CA VAL A 4 13.53 16.45 5.72
C VAL A 4 12.98 15.61 4.56
N ILE A 5 12.47 16.27 3.53
CA ILE A 5 12.10 15.59 2.28
C ILE A 5 13.24 15.72 1.29
N GLU A 6 13.68 14.58 0.76
CA GLU A 6 14.72 14.54 -0.26
C GLU A 6 14.16 13.83 -1.53
N PRO A 7 14.48 14.34 -2.74
CA PRO A 7 14.00 13.73 -3.98
C PRO A 7 14.61 12.36 -4.24
N SER A 8 15.78 12.11 -3.72
CA SER A 8 16.43 10.79 -3.66
C SER A 8 17.74 10.88 -2.91
N SER A 9 18.08 9.79 -2.25
CA SER A 9 19.35 9.68 -1.54
C SER A 9 20.16 8.52 -2.11
N SER A 10 21.46 8.68 -2.22
CA SER A 10 22.40 7.60 -2.50
C SER A 10 22.36 6.49 -1.43
N ALA A 11 21.79 6.79 -0.27
CA ALA A 11 21.60 5.87 0.83
C ALA A 11 20.41 4.88 0.62
N LEU A 12 19.57 5.05 -0.41
CA LEU A 12 18.39 4.18 -0.65
C LEU A 12 18.74 2.68 -0.67
N VAL A 13 19.86 2.33 -1.30
CA VAL A 13 20.31 0.91 -1.39
C VAL A 13 20.60 0.30 0.00
N GLN A 14 21.06 1.12 0.95
CA GLN A 14 21.30 0.64 2.32
C GLN A 14 19.97 0.36 3.05
N TRP A 15 18.94 1.14 2.76
CA TRP A 15 17.62 1.00 3.39
C TRP A 15 16.82 -0.18 2.83
N GLU A 16 17.09 -0.60 1.58
CA GLU A 16 16.50 -1.80 1.00
C GLU A 16 16.76 -3.04 1.86
N LYS A 17 17.96 -3.15 2.43
CA LYS A 17 18.33 -4.23 3.36
C LYS A 17 17.53 -4.23 4.67
N LYS A 18 16.82 -3.14 4.95
CA LYS A 18 15.93 -2.95 6.11
C LYS A 18 14.44 -3.08 5.73
N GLY A 19 14.14 -3.63 4.56
CA GLY A 19 12.76 -3.82 4.07
C GLY A 19 12.11 -2.56 3.48
N PHE A 20 12.89 -1.50 3.21
CA PHE A 20 12.36 -0.32 2.54
C PHE A 20 12.25 -0.57 1.04
N PRO A 21 11.06 -0.44 0.41
CA PRO A 21 10.84 -0.85 -0.97
C PRO A 21 11.40 0.17 -1.97
N VAL A 22 12.71 0.19 -2.14
CA VAL A 22 13.42 1.14 -3.01
C VAL A 22 13.02 1.01 -4.47
N PHE A 23 12.67 -0.21 -4.93
CA PHE A 23 12.23 -0.48 -6.29
C PHE A 23 11.00 0.36 -6.71
N LEU A 24 10.17 0.79 -5.76
CA LEU A 24 9.00 1.63 -6.07
C LEU A 24 9.38 2.94 -6.74
N ARG A 25 10.61 3.42 -6.53
CA ARG A 25 11.09 4.60 -7.19
C ARG A 25 11.17 4.45 -8.71
N GLU A 26 11.50 3.26 -9.20
CA GLU A 26 11.52 2.98 -10.63
C GLU A 26 10.12 3.12 -11.23
N ALA A 27 9.09 2.70 -10.47
CA ALA A 27 7.70 2.81 -10.87
C ALA A 27 7.14 4.23 -10.81
N TYR A 28 7.47 4.98 -9.77
CA TYR A 28 6.90 6.31 -9.53
C TYR A 28 7.74 7.45 -10.11
N GLY A 29 9.01 7.18 -10.42
CA GLY A 29 9.93 8.20 -10.92
C GLY A 29 10.27 9.27 -9.87
N PRO A 30 10.70 10.47 -10.31
CA PRO A 30 11.20 11.53 -9.44
C PRO A 30 10.12 12.17 -8.54
N GLU A 31 8.85 11.92 -8.81
CA GLU A 31 7.73 12.45 -8.02
C GLU A 31 7.58 11.70 -6.68
N LEU A 32 8.08 10.47 -6.59
CA LEU A 32 8.18 9.75 -5.34
C LEU A 32 9.37 10.30 -4.54
N GLN A 33 9.05 10.88 -3.40
CA GLN A 33 10.03 11.48 -2.51
C GLN A 33 10.17 10.65 -1.24
N VAL A 34 11.34 10.71 -0.63
CA VAL A 34 11.57 10.09 0.66
C VAL A 34 11.61 11.15 1.74
N MET A 35 10.85 10.93 2.81
CA MET A 35 10.97 11.71 4.03
C MET A 35 11.92 10.99 4.97
N LEU A 36 12.97 11.71 5.39
CA LEU A 36 14.00 11.26 6.31
C LEU A 36 13.73 11.84 7.70
N PHE A 37 13.79 10.99 8.71
CA PHE A 37 13.79 11.40 10.12
C PHE A 37 15.21 11.30 10.64
N LYS A 38 15.81 12.46 10.97
CA LYS A 38 17.21 12.57 11.37
C LYS A 38 17.31 12.94 12.84
N GLU A 39 18.17 12.23 13.57
CA GLU A 39 18.63 12.58 14.89
C GLU A 39 20.11 12.98 14.76
N ASP A 40 20.42 14.24 15.04
CA ASP A 40 21.71 14.85 14.68
C ASP A 40 21.99 14.68 13.15
N ALA A 41 23.01 13.91 12.78
CA ALA A 41 23.35 13.63 11.39
C ALA A 41 22.88 12.26 10.88
N GLU A 42 22.34 11.41 11.79
CA GLU A 42 21.97 10.02 11.48
C GLU A 42 20.50 9.93 11.05
N VAL A 43 20.21 9.15 10.01
CA VAL A 43 18.83 8.82 9.60
C VAL A 43 18.36 7.65 10.43
N VAL A 44 17.31 7.86 11.24
CA VAL A 44 16.74 6.84 12.14
C VAL A 44 15.49 6.15 11.58
N ALA A 45 14.75 6.87 10.72
CA ALA A 45 13.60 6.30 10.03
C ALA A 45 13.39 6.98 8.66
N VAL A 46 12.71 6.28 7.77
CA VAL A 46 12.38 6.74 6.42
C VAL A 46 10.95 6.39 6.06
N MET A 47 10.31 7.18 5.20
CA MET A 47 9.01 6.84 4.64
C MET A 47 8.85 7.42 3.23
N TRP A 48 8.05 6.75 2.39
CA TRP A 48 7.65 7.32 1.10
C TRP A 48 6.58 8.39 1.26
N VAL A 49 6.74 9.47 0.53
CA VAL A 49 5.76 10.56 0.46
C VAL A 49 5.54 11.00 -0.98
N TRP A 50 4.35 11.50 -1.25
CA TRP A 50 3.95 12.05 -2.52
C TRP A 50 3.51 13.50 -2.36
N GLU A 51 4.23 14.40 -2.98
CA GLU A 51 3.84 15.80 -3.04
C GLU A 51 3.05 16.04 -4.32
N SER A 52 1.80 16.45 -4.20
CA SER A 52 0.95 16.75 -5.34
C SER A 52 0.27 18.10 -5.18
N GLY A 53 -0.06 18.73 -6.30
CA GLY A 53 -0.85 19.95 -6.33
C GLY A 53 -0.19 21.11 -7.06
N LYS A 54 -1.00 22.13 -7.35
CA LYS A 54 -0.58 23.40 -7.93
C LYS A 54 -0.46 24.44 -6.82
N LYS A 55 0.27 25.52 -7.10
CA LYS A 55 0.72 26.64 -6.25
C LYS A 55 -0.16 27.01 -5.01
N PHE A 56 -1.45 26.74 -5.04
CA PHE A 56 -2.39 27.02 -3.93
C PHE A 56 -3.01 25.78 -3.27
N PHE A 57 -2.69 24.57 -3.76
CA PHE A 57 -3.36 23.32 -3.37
C PHE A 57 -2.36 22.19 -3.16
N ASN A 58 -1.25 22.50 -2.51
CA ASN A 58 -0.22 21.50 -2.25
C ASN A 58 -0.70 20.49 -1.22
N SER A 59 -0.53 19.22 -1.53
CA SER A 59 -0.79 18.14 -0.60
C SER A 59 0.45 17.24 -0.45
N LEU A 60 0.61 16.68 0.74
CA LEU A 60 1.61 15.69 1.07
C LEU A 60 0.90 14.43 1.55
N ILE A 61 0.99 13.35 0.80
CA ILE A 61 0.17 12.17 1.05
C ILE A 61 0.97 10.88 0.93
N THR A 62 0.42 9.78 1.44
CA THR A 62 0.84 8.44 1.02
C THR A 62 0.78 8.36 -0.51
N PRO A 63 1.82 7.81 -1.16
CA PRO A 63 1.81 7.71 -2.61
C PRO A 63 0.56 6.96 -3.13
N PRO A 64 -0.04 7.42 -4.23
CA PRO A 64 -1.19 6.73 -4.84
C PRO A 64 -0.86 5.27 -5.17
N PHE A 65 -1.82 4.39 -5.05
CA PHE A 65 -1.69 2.94 -5.28
C PHE A 65 -0.76 2.20 -4.30
N LEU A 66 -0.24 2.87 -3.27
CA LEU A 66 0.44 2.18 -2.18
C LEU A 66 -0.50 2.00 -0.99
N PRO A 67 -0.43 0.86 -0.30
CA PRO A 67 -1.27 0.57 0.86
C PRO A 67 -0.96 1.51 2.03
N ASN A 68 0.31 1.89 2.15
CA ASN A 68 0.82 2.73 3.22
C ASN A 68 2.07 3.50 2.79
N CYS A 69 2.58 4.36 3.67
CA CYS A 69 3.77 5.17 3.42
C CYS A 69 5.10 4.41 3.62
N TRP A 70 5.07 3.12 3.93
CA TRP A 70 6.27 2.31 4.27
C TRP A 70 7.20 3.00 5.27
N LEU A 71 6.65 3.45 6.40
CA LEU A 71 7.49 3.95 7.49
C LEU A 71 8.37 2.83 8.02
N THR A 72 9.68 2.95 7.80
CA THR A 72 10.68 1.94 8.15
C THR A 72 11.69 2.56 9.11
N PHE A 73 11.93 1.90 10.24
CA PHE A 73 12.99 2.24 11.18
C PHE A 73 14.30 1.57 10.75
N LEU A 74 15.38 2.31 10.70
CA LEU A 74 16.67 1.83 10.22
C LEU A 74 17.51 1.17 11.30
N ASN A 75 17.21 1.48 12.57
CA ASN A 75 17.87 0.92 13.74
C ASN A 75 16.99 -0.16 14.37
N ASP A 76 17.61 -1.25 14.79
CA ASP A 76 16.96 -2.29 15.56
C ASP A 76 16.92 -1.87 17.03
N TYR A 77 15.75 -2.02 17.68
CA TYR A 77 15.56 -1.65 19.08
C TYR A 77 15.23 -2.90 19.90
N ASP A 78 16.19 -3.35 20.70
CA ASP A 78 16.03 -4.57 21.54
C ASP A 78 14.95 -4.42 22.61
N LYS A 79 14.74 -3.17 23.09
CA LYS A 79 13.78 -2.90 24.16
C LYS A 79 12.51 -2.28 23.62
N PRO A 80 11.33 -2.87 23.88
CA PRO A 80 10.04 -2.32 23.45
C PRO A 80 9.84 -0.85 23.87
N ALA A 81 10.27 -0.48 25.06
CA ALA A 81 10.15 0.90 25.54
C ALA A 81 10.96 1.89 24.69
N THR A 82 12.15 1.50 24.24
CA THR A 82 12.99 2.33 23.36
C THR A 82 12.34 2.45 21.97
N LYS A 83 11.84 1.33 21.42
CA LYS A 83 11.10 1.33 20.15
C LYS A 83 9.91 2.28 20.21
N ASN A 84 9.04 2.12 21.22
CA ASN A 84 7.86 2.96 21.39
C ASN A 84 8.22 4.45 21.54
N ALA A 85 9.29 4.76 22.28
CA ALA A 85 9.75 6.14 22.41
C ALA A 85 10.17 6.74 21.06
N LYS A 86 10.88 5.96 20.22
CA LYS A 86 11.30 6.39 18.88
C LYS A 86 10.13 6.51 17.91
N GLU A 87 9.16 5.60 17.95
CA GLU A 87 7.92 5.69 17.17
C GLU A 87 7.16 7.00 17.50
N LYS A 88 7.00 7.33 18.77
CA LYS A 88 6.40 8.60 19.21
C LYS A 88 7.18 9.81 18.74
N GLU A 89 8.49 9.78 18.83
CA GLU A 89 9.35 10.89 18.41
C GLU A 89 9.26 11.12 16.89
N VAL A 90 9.22 10.06 16.08
CA VAL A 90 9.01 10.14 14.62
C VAL A 90 7.64 10.74 14.32
N LEU A 91 6.58 10.26 14.95
CA LEU A 91 5.22 10.78 14.74
C LEU A 91 5.09 12.25 15.15
N LYS A 92 5.66 12.63 16.30
CA LYS A 92 5.72 14.02 16.77
C LYS A 92 6.43 14.92 15.76
N THR A 93 7.54 14.44 15.21
CA THR A 93 8.34 15.16 14.21
C THR A 93 7.58 15.31 12.90
N LEU A 94 6.92 14.24 12.41
CA LEU A 94 6.06 14.27 11.24
C LEU A 94 4.94 15.31 11.38
N LEU A 95 4.19 15.28 12.49
CA LEU A 95 3.10 16.21 12.76
C LEU A 95 3.57 17.65 12.85
N SER A 96 4.75 17.89 13.42
CA SER A 96 5.36 19.23 13.47
C SER A 96 5.78 19.69 12.09
N PHE A 97 6.35 18.82 11.28
CA PHE A 97 6.78 19.10 9.91
C PHE A 97 5.59 19.49 9.01
N VAL A 98 4.52 18.71 9.01
CA VAL A 98 3.33 19.01 8.20
C VAL A 98 2.54 20.20 8.76
N GLY A 99 2.54 20.38 10.09
CA GLY A 99 1.91 21.50 10.74
C GLY A 99 2.57 22.84 10.42
N ASN A 100 3.89 22.89 10.25
CA ASN A 100 4.66 24.08 9.89
C ASN A 100 4.89 24.21 8.38
N GLY A 101 4.63 23.15 7.61
CA GLY A 101 4.89 23.12 6.18
C GLY A 101 3.90 23.91 5.32
N LYS A 102 4.16 23.88 4.02
CA LYS A 102 3.41 24.60 2.99
C LYS A 102 2.11 23.89 2.54
N TRP A 103 1.84 22.69 3.05
CA TRP A 103 0.75 21.87 2.56
C TRP A 103 -0.61 22.30 3.13
N GLY A 104 -1.57 22.50 2.22
CA GLY A 104 -2.96 22.76 2.58
C GLY A 104 -3.69 21.50 3.04
N TYR A 105 -3.21 20.33 2.61
CA TYR A 105 -3.72 19.02 3.00
C TYR A 105 -2.58 18.02 3.13
N TRP A 106 -2.69 17.11 4.10
CA TRP A 106 -1.81 15.96 4.23
C TRP A 106 -2.58 14.73 4.72
N LYS A 107 -2.12 13.55 4.30
CA LYS A 107 -2.70 12.28 4.70
C LYS A 107 -1.68 11.17 4.60
N PHE A 108 -1.54 10.39 5.66
CA PHE A 108 -0.65 9.25 5.70
C PHE A 108 -1.40 8.01 6.18
N ASP A 109 -1.29 6.94 5.42
CA ASP A 109 -1.69 5.59 5.78
C ASP A 109 -0.43 4.87 6.28
N PHE A 110 -0.46 4.28 7.47
CA PHE A 110 0.71 3.66 8.11
C PHE A 110 0.69 2.14 7.92
N PRO A 111 1.89 1.48 7.97
CA PRO A 111 1.96 0.02 8.00
C PRO A 111 1.17 -0.56 9.18
N VAL A 112 0.68 -1.80 9.05
CA VAL A 112 -0.07 -2.49 10.11
C VAL A 112 0.76 -2.68 11.39
N GLU A 113 2.07 -2.70 11.26
CA GLU A 113 3.02 -2.85 12.36
C GLU A 113 3.16 -1.58 13.21
N TYR A 114 2.73 -0.43 12.70
CA TYR A 114 2.79 0.85 13.41
C TYR A 114 1.47 1.12 14.13
N THR A 115 1.48 1.04 15.46
CA THR A 115 0.24 1.06 16.26
C THR A 115 0.15 2.18 17.29
N ASP A 116 1.27 2.88 17.59
CA ASP A 116 1.25 3.95 18.60
C ASP A 116 0.97 5.33 17.98
N PHE A 117 -0.27 5.80 18.15
CA PHE A 117 -0.73 7.12 17.68
C PHE A 117 -1.00 8.10 18.82
N GLN A 118 -0.48 7.87 20.01
CA GLN A 118 -0.74 8.74 21.16
C GLN A 118 -0.31 10.20 20.89
N GLU A 119 0.83 10.42 20.22
CA GLU A 119 1.29 11.76 19.84
C GLU A 119 0.31 12.48 18.89
N ALA A 120 -0.33 11.76 17.98
CA ALA A 120 -1.35 12.33 17.11
C ALA A 120 -2.59 12.76 17.93
N ILE A 121 -3.07 11.90 18.83
CA ILE A 121 -4.21 12.16 19.70
C ILE A 121 -3.94 13.37 20.59
N TRP A 122 -2.77 13.43 21.23
CA TRP A 122 -2.38 14.56 22.09
C TRP A 122 -2.29 15.90 21.33
N LYS A 123 -1.99 15.85 20.03
CA LYS A 123 -1.99 17.04 19.15
C LYS A 123 -3.32 17.31 18.47
N GLY A 124 -4.39 16.58 18.86
CA GLY A 124 -5.74 16.78 18.33
C GLY A 124 -5.98 16.18 16.94
N THR A 125 -5.06 15.35 16.43
CA THR A 125 -5.24 14.61 15.18
C THR A 125 -5.74 13.19 15.51
N LEU A 126 -6.99 12.90 15.16
CA LEU A 126 -7.58 11.59 15.45
C LEU A 126 -7.21 10.58 14.38
N PRO A 127 -6.56 9.46 14.75
CA PRO A 127 -6.33 8.36 13.82
C PRO A 127 -7.65 7.75 13.37
N LYS A 128 -7.73 7.42 12.09
CA LYS A 128 -8.83 6.66 11.49
C LYS A 128 -8.40 5.23 11.34
N THR A 129 -9.12 4.31 11.97
CA THR A 129 -8.88 2.88 11.79
C THR A 129 -9.39 2.44 10.42
N LYS A 130 -8.56 1.71 9.72
CA LYS A 130 -8.87 0.97 8.51
C LYS A 130 -8.50 -0.49 8.73
N TYR A 131 -8.89 -1.37 7.83
CA TYR A 131 -8.63 -2.79 7.95
C TYR A 131 -8.11 -3.35 6.65
N THR A 132 -7.19 -4.31 6.75
CA THR A 132 -6.80 -5.19 5.66
C THR A 132 -7.02 -6.64 6.05
N TYR A 133 -7.17 -7.52 5.07
CA TYR A 133 -7.02 -8.96 5.26
C TYR A 133 -5.62 -9.37 4.82
N ARG A 134 -4.90 -10.09 5.69
CA ARG A 134 -3.57 -10.61 5.38
C ARG A 134 -3.51 -12.09 5.71
N ILE A 135 -3.12 -12.90 4.74
CA ILE A 135 -2.76 -14.29 4.98
C ILE A 135 -1.34 -14.26 5.53
N LEU A 136 -1.16 -14.60 6.82
CA LEU A 136 0.12 -14.49 7.53
C LEU A 136 1.05 -15.68 7.28
N ASP A 137 0.51 -16.85 6.87
CA ASP A 137 1.27 -18.03 6.52
C ASP A 137 0.69 -18.67 5.24
N LEU A 138 1.36 -18.45 4.15
CA LEU A 138 0.96 -18.97 2.84
C LEU A 138 1.10 -20.50 2.71
N ARG A 139 1.82 -21.17 3.61
CA ARG A 139 1.98 -22.64 3.56
C ARG A 139 0.70 -23.38 3.97
N THR A 140 -0.14 -22.74 4.78
CA THR A 140 -1.36 -23.34 5.34
C THR A 140 -2.63 -22.61 4.91
N TRP A 141 -2.55 -21.67 3.96
CA TRP A 141 -3.65 -20.79 3.60
C TRP A 141 -4.89 -21.54 3.08
N GLU A 142 -4.69 -22.64 2.34
CA GLU A 142 -5.82 -23.43 1.78
C GLU A 142 -6.71 -24.05 2.87
N GLU A 143 -6.16 -24.31 4.05
CA GLU A 143 -6.91 -24.88 5.17
C GLU A 143 -7.93 -23.88 5.73
N LYS A 144 -7.64 -22.58 5.61
CA LYS A 144 -8.44 -21.47 6.15
C LYS A 144 -9.49 -20.93 5.16
N ILE A 145 -9.46 -21.35 3.89
CA ILE A 145 -10.42 -20.90 2.88
C ILE A 145 -11.86 -21.27 3.27
N ASP A 146 -12.78 -20.31 3.13
CA ASP A 146 -14.22 -20.56 3.31
C ASP A 146 -14.72 -21.72 2.41
N SER A 147 -15.60 -22.55 2.94
CA SER A 147 -16.09 -23.75 2.24
C SER A 147 -16.80 -23.41 0.92
N LYS A 148 -17.55 -22.31 0.87
CA LYS A 148 -18.25 -21.88 -0.35
C LYS A 148 -17.24 -21.43 -1.42
N LEU A 149 -16.21 -20.70 -1.02
CA LEU A 149 -15.13 -20.31 -1.92
C LEU A 149 -14.37 -21.55 -2.42
N ARG A 150 -14.00 -22.47 -1.53
CA ARG A 150 -13.33 -23.74 -1.89
C ARG A 150 -14.11 -24.52 -2.93
N ASN A 151 -15.43 -24.65 -2.78
CA ASN A 151 -16.29 -25.33 -3.73
C ASN A 151 -16.36 -24.57 -5.07
N LYS A 152 -16.40 -23.24 -5.03
CA LYS A 152 -16.34 -22.39 -6.23
C LYS A 152 -15.02 -22.60 -6.98
N LEU A 153 -13.88 -22.54 -6.31
CA LEU A 153 -12.55 -22.73 -6.91
C LEU A 153 -12.40 -24.10 -7.56
N LYS A 154 -12.96 -25.16 -6.96
CA LYS A 154 -12.97 -26.51 -7.55
C LYS A 154 -13.83 -26.58 -8.82
N ARG A 155 -14.97 -25.91 -8.84
CA ARG A 155 -15.91 -25.92 -9.97
C ARG A 155 -15.40 -25.18 -11.20
N PHE A 156 -14.55 -24.17 -11.00
CA PHE A 156 -14.05 -23.28 -12.03
C PHE A 156 -12.53 -23.37 -12.18
N SER A 157 -11.97 -24.59 -12.07
CA SER A 157 -10.53 -24.85 -12.17
C SER A 157 -9.96 -24.63 -13.57
N ASP A 158 -10.80 -24.52 -14.59
CA ASP A 158 -10.39 -24.52 -16.00
C ASP A 158 -10.01 -23.13 -16.53
N PHE A 159 -10.11 -22.08 -15.70
CA PHE A 159 -9.63 -20.77 -16.08
C PHE A 159 -8.11 -20.77 -16.20
N MET A 160 -7.62 -20.34 -17.37
CA MET A 160 -6.20 -20.20 -17.65
C MET A 160 -5.72 -18.80 -17.25
N PHE A 161 -4.62 -18.77 -16.53
CA PHE A 161 -3.95 -17.52 -16.15
C PHE A 161 -2.49 -17.58 -16.56
N GLU A 162 -1.94 -16.43 -16.91
CA GLU A 162 -0.53 -16.29 -17.20
C GLU A 162 0.09 -15.15 -16.37
N VAL A 163 1.38 -15.31 -16.08
CA VAL A 163 2.18 -14.27 -15.46
C VAL A 163 2.82 -13.45 -16.55
N ARG A 164 2.60 -12.15 -16.52
CA ARG A 164 3.24 -11.21 -17.45
C ARG A 164 3.94 -10.09 -16.70
N PRO A 165 4.90 -9.39 -17.33
CA PRO A 165 5.26 -8.05 -16.90
C PRO A 165 4.00 -7.17 -16.88
N PHE A 166 3.99 -6.17 -16.02
CA PHE A 166 2.90 -5.20 -16.03
C PHE A 166 2.85 -4.46 -17.38
N ASP A 167 1.67 -4.39 -17.99
CA ASP A 167 1.41 -3.57 -19.20
C ASP A 167 0.17 -2.71 -18.98
N LEU A 168 0.36 -1.40 -18.96
CA LEU A 168 -0.72 -0.44 -18.80
C LEU A 168 -1.77 -0.54 -19.90
N ASN A 169 -1.37 -0.89 -21.15
CA ASN A 169 -2.30 -1.01 -22.25
C ASN A 169 -3.32 -2.12 -22.02
N GLU A 170 -2.94 -3.17 -21.30
CA GLU A 170 -3.82 -4.25 -20.88
C GLU A 170 -4.73 -3.86 -19.73
N MET A 171 -4.42 -2.79 -19.00
CA MET A 171 -5.21 -2.28 -17.87
C MET A 171 -6.43 -1.44 -18.27
N GLN A 172 -6.91 -1.57 -19.51
CA GLN A 172 -8.12 -0.86 -19.96
C GLN A 172 -9.35 -1.18 -19.10
N LEU A 173 -9.44 -2.42 -18.61
CA LEU A 173 -10.50 -2.84 -17.71
C LEU A 173 -10.45 -2.13 -16.35
N PHE A 174 -9.25 -1.82 -15.85
CA PHE A 174 -9.08 -1.07 -14.62
C PHE A 174 -9.64 0.35 -14.76
N ARG A 175 -9.42 1.02 -15.89
CA ARG A 175 -9.98 2.35 -16.17
C ARG A 175 -11.51 2.37 -16.15
N ALA A 176 -12.13 1.24 -16.51
CA ALA A 176 -13.59 1.08 -16.47
C ALA A 176 -14.11 0.69 -15.08
N SER A 177 -13.25 0.27 -14.16
CA SER A 177 -13.66 -0.16 -12.82
C SER A 177 -14.11 1.02 -11.95
N SER A 178 -15.02 0.74 -11.01
CA SER A 178 -15.47 1.76 -10.04
C SER A 178 -14.33 2.25 -9.13
N ALA A 179 -13.33 1.41 -8.87
CA ALA A 179 -12.16 1.74 -8.07
C ALA A 179 -11.25 2.75 -8.76
N ALA A 180 -11.17 2.72 -10.09
CA ALA A 180 -10.38 3.66 -10.87
C ALA A 180 -11.09 4.98 -11.19
N LYS A 181 -12.41 5.04 -11.03
CA LYS A 181 -13.17 6.28 -11.27
C LYS A 181 -12.74 7.35 -10.27
N GLY A 182 -12.08 8.38 -10.78
CA GLY A 182 -11.56 9.49 -9.98
C GLY A 182 -10.08 9.38 -9.59
N VAL A 183 -9.37 8.39 -10.08
CA VAL A 183 -7.91 8.31 -9.89
C VAL A 183 -7.25 9.33 -10.81
N ALA A 184 -6.83 10.45 -10.22
CA ALA A 184 -6.16 11.55 -10.94
C ALA A 184 -4.73 11.20 -11.40
N HIS A 185 -4.28 9.95 -11.23
CA HIS A 185 -2.88 9.55 -11.37
C HIS A 185 -2.69 8.35 -12.30
N GLU A 186 -3.55 8.17 -13.31
CA GLU A 186 -3.39 7.09 -14.31
C GLU A 186 -2.00 7.07 -14.94
N HIS A 187 -1.38 8.25 -15.14
CA HIS A 187 -0.04 8.35 -15.68
C HIS A 187 1.02 7.63 -14.85
N LEU A 188 0.79 7.47 -13.53
CA LEU A 188 1.71 6.73 -12.68
C LEU A 188 1.70 5.23 -12.98
N LEU A 189 0.54 4.69 -13.36
CA LEU A 189 0.44 3.28 -13.70
C LEU A 189 1.32 2.90 -14.89
N ALA A 190 1.58 3.84 -15.80
CA ALA A 190 2.48 3.62 -16.95
C ALA A 190 3.91 3.29 -16.49
N ASN A 191 4.34 3.84 -15.37
CA ASN A 191 5.69 3.64 -14.86
C ASN A 191 5.87 2.26 -14.23
N PHE A 192 4.78 1.57 -13.84
CA PHE A 192 4.86 0.21 -13.30
C PHE A 192 5.36 -0.81 -14.35
N ASN A 193 5.33 -0.48 -15.64
CA ASN A 193 5.95 -1.30 -16.68
C ASN A 193 7.45 -1.49 -16.50
N ASN A 194 8.10 -0.59 -15.77
CA ASN A 194 9.54 -0.62 -15.53
C ASN A 194 9.92 -1.48 -14.31
N LEU A 195 8.94 -2.00 -13.55
CA LEU A 195 9.23 -2.77 -12.35
C LEU A 195 9.93 -4.10 -12.69
N ASN A 196 10.96 -4.40 -11.91
CA ASN A 196 11.63 -5.69 -11.98
C ASN A 196 10.64 -6.82 -11.65
N SER A 197 10.67 -7.87 -12.47
CA SER A 197 9.82 -9.06 -12.29
C SER A 197 10.03 -9.79 -10.95
N ALA A 198 11.17 -9.59 -10.25
CA ALA A 198 11.36 -10.13 -8.90
C ALA A 198 10.53 -9.39 -7.84
N SER A 199 10.27 -8.10 -8.06
CA SER A 199 9.57 -7.22 -7.10
C SER A 199 8.09 -7.03 -7.42
N ALA A 200 7.64 -7.42 -8.62
CA ALA A 200 6.25 -7.26 -9.03
C ALA A 200 5.87 -8.22 -10.16
N PHE A 201 4.59 -8.49 -10.31
CA PHE A 201 4.04 -9.27 -11.40
C PHE A 201 2.59 -8.91 -11.70
N THR A 202 2.16 -9.21 -12.92
CA THR A 202 0.76 -9.12 -13.33
C THR A 202 0.24 -10.52 -13.65
N ILE A 203 -0.94 -10.82 -13.17
CA ILE A 203 -1.71 -12.00 -13.55
C ILE A 203 -2.79 -11.56 -14.53
N VAL A 204 -2.88 -12.26 -15.66
CA VAL A 204 -3.87 -12.00 -16.69
C VAL A 204 -4.60 -13.28 -17.00
N ALA A 205 -5.96 -13.25 -17.01
CA ALA A 205 -6.76 -14.34 -17.51
C ALA A 205 -6.74 -14.38 -19.03
N GLU A 206 -6.87 -15.57 -19.60
CA GLU A 206 -7.04 -15.75 -21.04
C GLU A 206 -8.18 -14.85 -21.57
N GLY A 207 -7.91 -14.14 -22.67
CA GLY A 207 -8.82 -13.14 -23.23
C GLY A 207 -8.89 -11.82 -22.48
N GLY A 208 -8.00 -11.57 -21.50
CA GLY A 208 -7.84 -10.28 -20.83
C GLY A 208 -9.01 -9.86 -19.93
N GLN A 209 -9.90 -10.78 -19.57
CA GLN A 209 -11.11 -10.46 -18.80
C GLN A 209 -10.85 -10.18 -17.31
N TYR A 210 -9.71 -10.62 -16.79
CA TYR A 210 -9.25 -10.37 -15.45
C TYR A 210 -7.77 -10.01 -15.48
N GLN A 211 -7.41 -9.03 -14.70
CA GLN A 211 -6.02 -8.62 -14.50
C GLN A 211 -5.81 -8.26 -13.04
N ALA A 212 -4.66 -8.62 -12.50
CA ALA A 212 -4.25 -8.20 -11.16
C ALA A 212 -2.76 -7.90 -11.15
N PHE A 213 -2.41 -6.80 -10.52
CA PHE A 213 -1.04 -6.38 -10.30
C PHE A 213 -0.67 -6.56 -8.83
N CYS A 214 0.43 -7.25 -8.60
CA CYS A 214 0.97 -7.53 -7.28
C CYS A 214 2.40 -7.01 -7.15
N ALA A 215 2.73 -6.47 -5.98
CA ALA A 215 4.10 -6.09 -5.62
C ALA A 215 4.58 -6.90 -4.43
N ILE A 216 5.88 -7.22 -4.41
CA ILE A 216 6.50 -8.01 -3.35
C ILE A 216 7.44 -7.10 -2.56
N VAL A 217 7.20 -7.00 -1.27
CA VAL A 217 8.03 -6.23 -0.34
C VAL A 217 8.28 -7.07 0.90
N ASP A 218 9.55 -7.31 1.21
CA ASP A 218 9.99 -8.03 2.40
C ASP A 218 9.26 -9.36 2.64
N GLY A 219 9.13 -10.17 1.59
CA GLY A 219 8.45 -11.46 1.65
C GLY A 219 6.93 -11.41 1.76
N VAL A 220 6.31 -10.23 1.71
CA VAL A 220 4.87 -10.03 1.65
C VAL A 220 4.48 -9.67 0.23
N CYS A 221 3.52 -10.37 -0.35
CA CYS A 221 2.90 -9.98 -1.61
C CYS A 221 1.68 -9.10 -1.35
N TYR A 222 1.66 -7.92 -1.94
CA TYR A 222 0.58 -6.95 -1.87
C TYR A 222 -0.25 -6.97 -3.16
N TYR A 223 -1.55 -7.17 -3.03
CA TYR A 223 -2.51 -7.19 -4.13
C TYR A 223 -2.97 -5.76 -4.45
N LEU A 224 -2.14 -5.01 -5.19
CA LEU A 224 -2.27 -3.55 -5.33
C LEU A 224 -3.47 -3.11 -6.15
N VAL A 225 -3.67 -3.75 -7.30
CA VAL A 225 -4.69 -3.32 -8.27
C VAL A 225 -5.25 -4.53 -8.97
N SER A 226 -6.56 -4.56 -9.13
CA SER A 226 -7.21 -5.58 -9.97
C SER A 226 -8.38 -5.02 -10.74
N SER A 227 -8.66 -5.62 -11.88
CA SER A 227 -9.84 -5.33 -12.67
C SER A 227 -10.48 -6.61 -13.19
N ASN A 228 -11.80 -6.58 -13.28
CA ASN A 228 -12.61 -7.64 -13.84
C ASN A 228 -13.58 -7.01 -14.85
N GLY A 229 -13.50 -7.42 -16.10
CA GLY A 229 -14.29 -6.85 -17.21
C GLY A 229 -15.77 -7.15 -17.16
N LYS A 230 -16.16 -8.17 -16.43
CA LYS A 230 -17.56 -8.53 -16.15
C LYS A 230 -17.62 -9.01 -14.70
N SER A 231 -18.75 -8.83 -14.05
CA SER A 231 -18.99 -9.21 -12.66
C SER A 231 -18.94 -10.73 -12.39
N ASP A 232 -18.03 -11.46 -13.04
CA ASP A 232 -17.85 -12.88 -12.79
C ASP A 232 -16.98 -13.09 -11.54
N ASN A 233 -17.67 -13.30 -10.42
CA ASN A 233 -17.04 -13.58 -9.14
C ASN A 233 -16.23 -14.89 -9.13
N ALA A 234 -16.44 -15.79 -10.09
CA ALA A 234 -15.67 -17.03 -10.17
C ALA A 234 -14.30 -16.76 -10.79
N LEU A 235 -14.24 -16.00 -11.88
CA LEU A 235 -13.00 -15.60 -12.53
C LEU A 235 -12.11 -14.78 -11.56
N SER A 236 -12.71 -13.82 -10.84
CA SER A 236 -11.98 -13.06 -9.82
C SER A 236 -11.42 -13.94 -8.70
N ALA A 237 -12.21 -14.93 -8.25
CA ALA A 237 -11.77 -15.85 -7.20
C ALA A 237 -10.58 -16.72 -7.67
N CYS A 238 -10.65 -17.25 -8.89
CA CYS A 238 -9.57 -18.03 -9.47
C CYS A 238 -8.31 -17.15 -9.72
N GLY A 239 -8.50 -15.91 -10.16
CA GLY A 239 -7.40 -14.97 -10.35
C GLY A 239 -6.67 -14.63 -9.06
N VAL A 240 -7.39 -14.35 -7.97
CA VAL A 240 -6.79 -14.13 -6.64
C VAL A 240 -6.06 -15.38 -6.15
N LYS A 241 -6.69 -16.57 -6.30
CA LYS A 241 -6.01 -17.84 -5.99
C LYS A 241 -4.68 -17.95 -6.73
N PHE A 242 -4.67 -17.65 -8.02
CA PHE A 242 -3.46 -17.70 -8.84
C PHE A 242 -2.41 -16.67 -8.38
N CYS A 243 -2.82 -15.47 -7.97
CA CYS A 243 -1.91 -14.48 -7.37
C CYS A 243 -1.25 -15.02 -6.09
N ILE A 244 -2.01 -15.70 -5.23
CA ILE A 244 -1.49 -16.32 -4.00
C ILE A 244 -0.49 -17.44 -4.34
N GLU A 245 -0.82 -18.33 -5.26
CA GLU A 245 0.06 -19.42 -5.69
C GLU A 245 1.34 -18.90 -6.35
N GLU A 246 1.26 -17.84 -7.16
CA GLU A 246 2.43 -17.17 -7.72
C GLU A 246 3.31 -16.55 -6.64
N SER A 247 2.68 -15.95 -5.62
CA SER A 247 3.40 -15.40 -4.47
C SER A 247 4.20 -16.48 -3.73
N ILE A 248 3.61 -17.65 -3.53
CA ILE A 248 4.29 -18.83 -2.93
C ILE A 248 5.49 -19.25 -3.80
N ARG A 249 5.29 -19.35 -5.12
CA ARG A 249 6.38 -19.69 -6.06
C ARG A 249 7.53 -18.70 -6.03
N ARG A 250 7.26 -17.44 -5.70
CA ARG A 250 8.25 -16.36 -5.54
C ARG A 250 8.86 -16.28 -4.15
N GLY A 251 8.50 -17.21 -3.25
CA GLY A 251 9.07 -17.29 -1.91
C GLY A 251 8.45 -16.33 -0.90
N CYS A 252 7.28 -15.74 -1.19
CA CYS A 252 6.56 -14.94 -0.21
C CYS A 252 6.06 -15.81 0.94
N CYS A 253 6.07 -15.25 2.14
CA CYS A 253 5.52 -15.89 3.35
C CYS A 253 4.09 -15.41 3.66
N ALA A 254 3.71 -14.23 3.20
CA ALA A 254 2.40 -13.62 3.45
C ALA A 254 1.82 -12.97 2.19
N PHE A 255 0.48 -12.78 2.21
CA PHE A 255 -0.26 -12.11 1.14
C PHE A 255 -1.23 -11.10 1.74
N ASP A 256 -1.13 -9.84 1.34
CA ASP A 256 -1.96 -8.75 1.81
C ASP A 256 -2.93 -8.28 0.72
N PHE A 257 -4.22 -8.25 1.04
CA PHE A 257 -5.26 -7.78 0.11
C PHE A 257 -5.39 -6.26 0.05
N GLU A 258 -4.57 -5.52 0.80
CA GLU A 258 -4.57 -4.05 0.90
C GLU A 258 -5.85 -3.44 1.47
N GLY A 259 -6.65 -4.26 2.04
CA GLY A 259 -7.86 -3.84 2.71
C GLY A 259 -8.99 -3.44 1.78
N SER A 260 -10.19 -3.64 2.26
CA SER A 260 -11.36 -2.99 1.70
C SER A 260 -12.25 -2.49 2.80
N MET A 261 -12.59 -1.21 2.71
CA MET A 261 -13.65 -0.59 3.52
C MET A 261 -15.02 -0.68 2.80
N ILE A 262 -15.07 -1.40 1.67
CA ILE A 262 -16.29 -1.65 0.88
C ILE A 262 -16.82 -3.03 1.28
N PRO A 263 -18.05 -3.12 1.83
CA PRO A 263 -18.57 -4.37 2.40
C PRO A 263 -18.53 -5.59 1.46
N GLU A 264 -18.84 -5.38 0.18
CA GLU A 264 -18.88 -6.46 -0.81
C GLU A 264 -17.48 -7.00 -1.11
N ILE A 265 -16.47 -6.14 -1.12
CA ILE A 265 -15.08 -6.51 -1.35
C ILE A 265 -14.51 -7.16 -0.06
N GLU A 266 -14.88 -6.66 1.10
CA GLU A 266 -14.51 -7.22 2.40
C GLU A 266 -14.93 -8.70 2.49
N VAL A 267 -16.20 -9.00 2.22
CA VAL A 267 -16.73 -10.37 2.22
C VAL A 267 -15.95 -11.28 1.27
N PHE A 268 -15.57 -10.75 0.11
CA PHE A 268 -14.79 -11.49 -0.87
C PHE A 268 -13.38 -11.80 -0.35
N PHE A 269 -12.64 -10.82 0.16
CA PHE A 269 -11.28 -11.03 0.69
C PHE A 269 -11.27 -11.92 1.94
N ARG A 270 -12.21 -11.73 2.86
CA ARG A 270 -12.37 -12.57 4.04
C ARG A 270 -12.52 -14.06 3.70
N SER A 271 -13.17 -14.37 2.59
CA SER A 271 -13.40 -15.75 2.18
C SER A 271 -12.11 -16.54 1.86
N PHE A 272 -11.00 -15.85 1.60
CA PHE A 272 -9.68 -16.46 1.40
C PHE A 272 -8.97 -16.84 2.70
N GLY A 273 -9.56 -16.60 3.87
CA GLY A 273 -9.01 -17.06 5.15
C GLY A 273 -7.88 -16.21 5.72
N GLY A 274 -7.74 -14.97 5.26
CA GLY A 274 -6.80 -14.01 5.85
C GLY A 274 -7.25 -13.52 7.22
N ASP A 275 -6.29 -13.12 8.06
CA ASP A 275 -6.54 -12.47 9.34
C ASP A 275 -6.87 -10.98 9.13
N LEU A 276 -7.90 -10.48 9.82
CA LEU A 276 -8.29 -9.08 9.80
C LEU A 276 -7.32 -8.25 10.65
N LEU A 277 -6.54 -7.39 10.01
CA LEU A 277 -5.55 -6.53 10.68
C LEU A 277 -5.96 -5.07 10.61
N PRO A 278 -5.98 -4.35 11.74
CA PRO A 278 -6.17 -2.91 11.72
C PRO A 278 -4.89 -2.19 11.26
N TYR A 279 -5.07 -1.13 10.50
CA TYR A 279 -4.03 -0.13 10.26
C TYR A 279 -4.62 1.27 10.40
N PHE A 280 -3.77 2.26 10.49
CA PHE A 280 -4.21 3.60 10.85
C PHE A 280 -3.86 4.62 9.77
N SER A 281 -4.76 5.57 9.61
CA SER A 281 -4.57 6.73 8.76
C SER A 281 -4.72 7.99 9.59
N ILE A 282 -3.82 8.95 9.39
CA ILE A 282 -3.98 10.30 9.92
C ILE A 282 -4.07 11.29 8.78
N ASP A 283 -4.90 12.31 8.94
CA ASP A 283 -5.04 13.39 7.97
C ASP A 283 -5.21 14.75 8.66
N GLY A 284 -4.82 15.77 7.96
CA GLY A 284 -4.97 17.14 8.42
C GLY A 284 -4.71 18.15 7.32
N GLY A 285 -4.76 19.42 7.68
CA GLY A 285 -4.52 20.49 6.71
C GLY A 285 -4.87 21.85 7.26
N LYS A 286 -4.67 22.86 6.40
CA LYS A 286 -4.90 24.26 6.72
C LYS A 286 -5.86 24.89 5.72
N GLY A 287 -6.68 25.85 6.20
CA GLY A 287 -7.52 26.68 5.35
C GLY A 287 -8.82 26.04 4.87
N LEU A 288 -9.54 26.79 4.05
CA LEU A 288 -10.89 26.47 3.58
C LEU A 288 -10.99 25.12 2.86
N LEU A 289 -9.94 24.73 2.13
CA LEU A 289 -9.93 23.47 1.36
C LEU A 289 -9.94 22.23 2.23
N TYR A 290 -9.25 22.26 3.37
CA TYR A 290 -9.32 21.15 4.32
C TYR A 290 -10.74 20.99 4.86
N PHE A 291 -11.39 22.11 5.19
CA PHE A 291 -12.78 22.09 5.66
C PHE A 291 -13.74 21.60 4.58
N LEU A 292 -13.61 22.05 3.34
CA LEU A 292 -14.44 21.58 2.21
C LEU A 292 -14.28 20.07 1.97
N ARG A 293 -13.05 19.53 1.99
CA ARG A 293 -12.84 18.08 1.86
C ARG A 293 -13.45 17.26 3.01
N LYS A 294 -13.55 17.85 4.20
CA LYS A 294 -14.16 17.18 5.38
C LYS A 294 -15.68 17.17 5.32
N THR A 295 -16.30 18.09 4.60
CA THR A 295 -17.75 18.25 4.44
C THR A 295 -18.34 17.52 3.23
N ILE A 296 -17.52 17.16 2.23
CA ILE A 296 -17.94 16.46 0.99
C ILE A 296 -17.85 14.92 1.13
N LYS A 297 -17.84 14.40 2.35
CA LYS A 297 -17.90 12.94 2.59
C LYS A 297 -19.30 12.47 2.82
#